data_b4f66e663ebbf34a3a4f2c47d5ccaaf3
#
_entry.id   b4f66e663ebbf34a3a4f2c47d5ccaaf3
#
_cell.length_a   1.000
_cell.length_b   1.000
_cell.length_c   1.000
_cell.angle_alpha   90.00
_cell.angle_beta   90.00
_cell.angle_gamma   90.00
#
_symmetry.space_group_name_H-M   'P 1'
#
loop_
_entity.id
_entity.type
_entity.pdbx_description
1 polymer ?
#
loop_
_entity_poly.entity_id
_entity_poly.type
_entity_poly.pdbx_seq_one_letter_code
_entity_poly.pdbx_strand_id
1 'polypeptide(L)'
;MGKGISLALAILFSVAVQGQNTYIDSLRKVLRQTTDIKEQILVQQQMADWNRSSEQYTEAITMAKQSLEAALKISSNNLEVVKAYWILSNIYTNMEDFEMARTYVDRAYLVAETQADSLSFAYALYAEAMLQNTIFNTDISVKLLHEALTKIEYPEQEATLVTRIYYLLYGVYVDWNEADKAMAYADRAIVYAKLSGNKNLLANAYSARAVGYTYRYEEHKEQGILDTIMNVLDDAIALYQKYPGQVLQNTYSLLRVNKASYYLKYYDIANAGIRQQIRDEVTAALQASKGIEGNESVLASGYGILSELDIHENNLQAAERNLLLAYTMMVQKKKPYYYTLINVLNSLVKVNVNKGNYQQALNYQQEIAHYSNLLFNEESASNAKRLEAQFDFKKKEQEIQRLTDQAESHRRHKALLLGLIGIGLLGAFFMFRSYHFNLRYSLAREKQLAAENNETALQVKYEKEEKGRLKAEQELLALQQQKLQDEIMASQLQLQHKSNVLHQLKEKFIKEEPANIRQLFREESVMDNDFEKVKFHIQELHPNFFKNIGEHAKQKLTAMDQKYCAYLYLGMETKQIAQLLHVEPKSVRMARYRLKQKFDLDAETDLLSYLKNMV
;
A
#
# COMPACT_ATOMS: atom_id res chain seq x y z
N MET A 1 5.15 -43.98 37.07
CA MET A 1 5.15 -43.72 35.62
C MET A 1 4.53 -42.38 35.19
N GLY A 2 4.23 -41.46 36.13
CA GLY A 2 3.52 -40.20 35.81
C GLY A 2 4.41 -38.92 35.73
N LYS A 3 5.71 -38.98 36.04
CA LYS A 3 6.59 -37.80 36.01
C LYS A 3 7.41 -37.64 34.71
N GLY A 4 7.55 -38.67 33.91
CA GLY A 4 8.32 -38.63 32.66
C GLY A 4 7.55 -38.03 31.48
N ILE A 5 6.22 -38.15 31.48
CA ILE A 5 5.36 -37.67 30.37
C ILE A 5 5.16 -36.14 30.47
N SER A 6 5.11 -35.57 31.69
CA SER A 6 4.99 -34.12 31.88
C SER A 6 6.25 -33.35 31.45
N LEU A 7 7.43 -33.94 31.55
CA LEU A 7 8.69 -33.28 31.15
C LEU A 7 8.88 -33.33 29.61
N ALA A 8 8.45 -34.40 28.95
CA ALA A 8 8.49 -34.52 27.48
C ALA A 8 7.47 -33.60 26.81
N LEU A 9 6.28 -33.42 27.39
CA LEU A 9 5.30 -32.43 26.91
C LEU A 9 5.77 -30.98 27.12
N ALA A 10 6.44 -30.69 28.24
CA ALA A 10 6.99 -29.36 28.48
C ALA A 10 8.16 -29.01 27.54
N ILE A 11 8.96 -30.00 27.13
CA ILE A 11 10.05 -29.82 26.17
C ILE A 11 9.49 -29.65 24.72
N LEU A 12 8.41 -30.34 24.36
CA LEU A 12 7.73 -30.14 23.07
C LEU A 12 7.01 -28.78 22.99
N PHE A 13 6.50 -28.25 24.11
CA PHE A 13 5.89 -26.92 24.16
C PHE A 13 6.92 -25.76 24.10
N SER A 14 8.17 -26.00 24.53
CA SER A 14 9.22 -24.96 24.49
C SER A 14 9.84 -24.78 23.10
N VAL A 15 9.74 -25.75 22.20
CA VAL A 15 10.32 -25.67 20.86
C VAL A 15 9.46 -24.82 19.91
N ALA A 16 8.15 -24.73 20.12
CA ALA A 16 7.24 -23.98 19.23
C ALA A 16 7.27 -22.44 19.46
N VAL A 17 7.67 -21.97 20.65
CA VAL A 17 7.77 -20.53 20.96
C VAL A 17 9.14 -19.92 20.56
N GLN A 18 10.11 -20.76 20.20
CA GLN A 18 11.49 -20.32 19.93
C GLN A 18 11.79 -19.91 18.47
N GLY A 19 10.88 -20.08 17.52
CA GLY A 19 11.20 -19.92 16.09
C GLY A 19 11.59 -18.49 15.69
N GLN A 20 10.91 -17.46 16.19
CA GLN A 20 11.20 -16.07 15.82
C GLN A 20 12.43 -15.53 16.56
N ASN A 21 12.63 -15.96 17.80
CA ASN A 21 13.80 -15.61 18.58
C ASN A 21 15.08 -16.26 18.03
N THR A 22 15.02 -17.46 17.45
CA THR A 22 16.20 -18.18 16.95
C THR A 22 16.93 -17.46 15.82
N TYR A 23 16.21 -16.81 14.85
CA TYR A 23 16.89 -16.09 13.75
C TYR A 23 17.54 -14.80 14.25
N ILE A 24 16.81 -13.96 14.97
CA ILE A 24 17.35 -12.73 15.57
C ILE A 24 18.48 -13.08 16.56
N ASP A 25 18.34 -14.14 17.35
CA ASP A 25 19.39 -14.58 18.28
C ASP A 25 20.62 -15.11 17.55
N SER A 26 20.44 -15.78 16.40
CA SER A 26 21.55 -16.16 15.53
C SER A 26 22.29 -14.94 14.99
N LEU A 27 21.56 -13.92 14.50
CA LEU A 27 22.13 -12.65 14.05
C LEU A 27 22.82 -11.89 15.19
N ARG A 28 22.23 -11.84 16.38
CA ARG A 28 22.86 -11.27 17.59
C ARG A 28 24.15 -11.98 17.95
N LYS A 29 24.18 -13.31 17.82
CA LYS A 29 25.40 -14.10 18.07
C LYS A 29 26.49 -13.74 17.06
N VAL A 30 26.17 -13.68 15.76
CA VAL A 30 27.11 -13.24 14.73
C VAL A 30 27.60 -11.82 15.03
N LEU A 31 26.69 -10.88 15.36
CA LEU A 31 27.02 -9.50 15.67
C LEU A 31 27.98 -9.36 16.86
N ARG A 32 27.87 -10.25 17.86
CA ARG A 32 28.77 -10.26 19.03
C ARG A 32 30.13 -10.89 18.72
N GLN A 33 30.20 -11.78 17.74
CA GLN A 33 31.43 -12.54 17.42
C GLN A 33 32.27 -11.88 16.33
N THR A 34 31.64 -11.11 15.45
CA THR A 34 32.36 -10.46 14.36
C THR A 34 33.01 -9.15 14.81
N THR A 35 34.27 -8.97 14.39
CA THR A 35 35.02 -7.72 14.51
C THR A 35 35.07 -6.94 13.21
N ASP A 36 34.62 -7.57 12.10
CA ASP A 36 34.53 -6.90 10.80
C ASP A 36 33.35 -5.92 10.78
N ILE A 37 33.67 -4.65 10.62
CA ILE A 37 32.69 -3.57 10.59
C ILE A 37 31.68 -3.73 9.44
N LYS A 38 32.11 -4.28 8.28
CA LYS A 38 31.20 -4.51 7.14
C LYS A 38 30.19 -5.61 7.46
N GLU A 39 30.63 -6.67 8.11
CA GLU A 39 29.74 -7.74 8.56
C GLU A 39 28.80 -7.25 9.66
N GLN A 40 29.28 -6.41 10.59
CA GLN A 40 28.42 -5.77 11.59
C GLN A 40 27.31 -4.96 10.95
N ILE A 41 27.62 -4.12 9.96
CA ILE A 41 26.65 -3.30 9.23
C ILE A 41 25.61 -4.20 8.56
N LEU A 42 26.04 -5.23 7.82
CA LEU A 42 25.13 -6.15 7.14
C LEU A 42 24.18 -6.85 8.12
N VAL A 43 24.69 -7.36 9.23
CA VAL A 43 23.88 -8.04 10.26
C VAL A 43 22.89 -7.07 10.90
N GLN A 44 23.31 -5.85 11.21
CA GLN A 44 22.43 -4.82 11.77
C GLN A 44 21.32 -4.42 10.78
N GLN A 45 21.63 -4.30 9.50
CA GLN A 45 20.64 -4.05 8.44
C GLN A 45 19.64 -5.20 8.33
N GLN A 46 20.10 -6.45 8.37
CA GLN A 46 19.23 -7.63 8.36
C GLN A 46 18.30 -7.66 9.60
N MET A 47 18.84 -7.35 10.78
CA MET A 47 18.05 -7.25 12.01
C MET A 47 17.03 -6.12 11.95
N ALA A 48 17.41 -4.96 11.41
CA ALA A 48 16.52 -3.82 11.26
C ALA A 48 15.34 -4.17 10.33
N ASP A 49 15.61 -4.77 9.18
CA ASP A 49 14.58 -5.15 8.23
C ASP A 49 13.68 -6.28 8.73
N TRP A 50 14.23 -7.25 9.46
CA TRP A 50 13.46 -8.29 10.13
C TRP A 50 12.49 -7.71 11.17
N ASN A 51 13.00 -6.84 12.06
CA ASN A 51 12.19 -6.18 13.07
C ASN A 51 11.12 -5.27 12.45
N ARG A 52 11.44 -4.55 11.37
CA ARG A 52 10.45 -3.80 10.58
C ARG A 52 9.33 -4.70 10.06
N SER A 53 9.69 -5.86 9.51
CA SER A 53 8.72 -6.83 8.97
C SER A 53 7.89 -7.51 10.05
N SER A 54 8.36 -7.46 11.32
CA SER A 54 7.65 -7.93 12.51
C SER A 54 6.95 -6.81 13.28
N GLU A 55 6.86 -5.60 12.72
CA GLU A 55 6.27 -4.38 13.31
C GLU A 55 6.94 -3.93 14.63
N GLN A 56 8.14 -4.42 14.92
CA GLN A 56 8.96 -4.01 16.07
C GLN A 56 9.76 -2.76 15.70
N TYR A 57 9.07 -1.64 15.48
CA TYR A 57 9.65 -0.44 14.89
C TYR A 57 10.74 0.21 15.76
N THR A 58 10.62 0.18 17.08
CA THR A 58 11.62 0.75 17.99
C THR A 58 12.98 0.06 17.85
N GLU A 59 12.97 -1.27 17.84
CA GLU A 59 14.16 -2.10 17.63
C GLU A 59 14.69 -1.96 16.20
N ALA A 60 13.80 -1.89 15.22
CA ALA A 60 14.15 -1.70 13.82
C ALA A 60 14.91 -0.37 13.62
N ILE A 61 14.40 0.74 14.17
CA ILE A 61 15.04 2.07 14.12
C ILE A 61 16.39 2.02 14.80
N THR A 62 16.48 1.37 15.97
CA THR A 62 17.72 1.26 16.73
C THR A 62 18.80 0.55 15.91
N MET A 63 18.49 -0.61 15.34
CA MET A 63 19.43 -1.37 14.50
C MET A 63 19.82 -0.63 13.23
N ALA A 64 18.86 0.01 12.57
CA ALA A 64 19.12 0.78 11.36
C ALA A 64 20.04 1.99 11.64
N LYS A 65 19.84 2.70 12.75
CA LYS A 65 20.71 3.81 13.17
C LYS A 65 22.11 3.33 13.53
N GLN A 66 22.25 2.20 14.22
CA GLN A 66 23.55 1.61 14.53
C GLN A 66 24.30 1.21 13.25
N SER A 67 23.61 0.61 12.28
CA SER A 67 24.22 0.29 10.98
C SER A 67 24.65 1.54 10.24
N LEU A 68 23.86 2.62 10.29
CA LEU A 68 24.19 3.91 9.70
C LEU A 68 25.45 4.52 10.35
N GLU A 69 25.50 4.54 11.68
CA GLU A 69 26.68 5.05 12.41
C GLU A 69 27.94 4.25 12.08
N ALA A 70 27.83 2.93 11.96
CA ALA A 70 28.95 2.07 11.58
C ALA A 70 29.37 2.32 10.12
N ALA A 71 28.42 2.48 9.19
CA ALA A 71 28.71 2.77 7.79
C ALA A 71 29.36 4.16 7.61
N LEU A 72 28.92 5.16 8.35
CA LEU A 72 29.51 6.51 8.35
C LEU A 72 30.96 6.55 8.86
N LYS A 73 31.36 5.61 9.74
CA LYS A 73 32.76 5.47 10.17
C LYS A 73 33.67 4.97 9.05
N ILE A 74 33.14 4.24 8.07
CA ILE A 74 33.90 3.79 6.90
C ILE A 74 34.03 4.95 5.91
N SER A 75 32.92 5.57 5.52
CA SER A 75 32.85 6.72 4.63
C SER A 75 31.44 7.31 4.71
N SER A 76 31.32 8.64 4.57
CA SER A 76 30.01 9.29 4.41
C SER A 76 29.33 8.95 3.09
N ASN A 77 30.11 8.57 2.10
CA ASN A 77 29.69 8.26 0.74
C ASN A 77 29.99 6.79 0.45
N ASN A 78 29.08 5.90 0.82
CA ASN A 78 29.15 4.47 0.46
C ASN A 78 27.75 3.86 0.38
N LEU A 79 27.63 2.74 -0.32
CA LEU A 79 26.37 2.02 -0.54
C LEU A 79 25.67 1.64 0.78
N GLU A 80 26.44 1.29 1.81
CA GLU A 80 25.87 0.84 3.09
C GLU A 80 25.16 1.99 3.83
N VAL A 81 25.60 3.23 3.65
CA VAL A 81 24.89 4.44 4.15
C VAL A 81 23.56 4.59 3.43
N VAL A 82 23.53 4.41 2.10
CA VAL A 82 22.29 4.46 1.31
C VAL A 82 21.32 3.35 1.73
N LYS A 83 21.81 2.12 1.93
CA LYS A 83 21.00 1.00 2.44
C LYS A 83 20.42 1.28 3.81
N ALA A 84 21.19 1.88 4.73
CA ALA A 84 20.70 2.27 6.04
C ALA A 84 19.60 3.36 5.95
N TYR A 85 19.76 4.35 5.08
CA TYR A 85 18.73 5.37 4.82
C TYR A 85 17.48 4.76 4.19
N TRP A 86 17.63 3.85 3.22
CA TRP A 86 16.52 3.08 2.66
C TRP A 86 15.72 2.33 3.74
N ILE A 87 16.40 1.61 4.64
CA ILE A 87 15.73 0.88 5.72
C ILE A 87 14.97 1.85 6.65
N LEU A 88 15.61 2.95 7.06
CA LEU A 88 14.98 3.98 7.89
C LEU A 88 13.77 4.59 7.21
N SER A 89 13.88 4.95 5.92
CA SER A 89 12.75 5.45 5.16
C SER A 89 11.58 4.46 5.16
N ASN A 90 11.84 3.18 4.91
CA ASN A 90 10.80 2.15 4.89
C ASN A 90 10.14 1.96 6.28
N ILE A 91 10.92 2.03 7.36
CA ILE A 91 10.37 1.96 8.72
C ILE A 91 9.40 3.12 8.96
N TYR A 92 9.82 4.35 8.67
CA TYR A 92 8.99 5.54 8.88
C TYR A 92 7.80 5.59 7.91
N THR A 93 7.92 5.06 6.69
CA THR A 93 6.79 4.87 5.77
C THR A 93 5.74 3.93 6.37
N ASN A 94 6.16 2.80 6.96
CA ASN A 94 5.25 1.86 7.62
C ASN A 94 4.57 2.46 8.87
N MET A 95 5.25 3.41 9.54
CA MET A 95 4.69 4.15 10.68
C MET A 95 3.79 5.32 10.28
N GLU A 96 3.62 5.58 8.98
CA GLU A 96 2.93 6.76 8.44
C GLU A 96 3.53 8.10 8.92
N ASP A 97 4.83 8.11 9.23
CA ASP A 97 5.62 9.32 9.47
C ASP A 97 6.29 9.73 8.14
N PHE A 98 5.50 10.34 7.27
CA PHE A 98 5.90 10.64 5.89
C PHE A 98 6.97 11.73 5.82
N GLU A 99 7.05 12.61 6.80
CA GLU A 99 8.08 13.65 6.88
C GLU A 99 9.46 13.02 7.15
N MET A 100 9.54 12.14 8.13
CA MET A 100 10.76 11.41 8.42
C MET A 100 11.14 10.46 7.29
N ALA A 101 10.17 9.76 6.71
CA ALA A 101 10.39 8.89 5.55
C ALA A 101 11.02 9.68 4.39
N ARG A 102 10.45 10.83 4.04
CA ARG A 102 10.97 11.72 2.99
C ARG A 102 12.38 12.21 3.31
N THR A 103 12.63 12.60 4.55
CA THR A 103 13.96 13.03 5.00
C THR A 103 15.03 11.98 4.70
N TYR A 104 14.73 10.70 4.95
CA TYR A 104 15.69 9.63 4.68
C TYR A 104 15.79 9.27 3.19
N VAL A 105 14.72 9.41 2.41
CA VAL A 105 14.78 9.32 0.95
C VAL A 105 15.72 10.38 0.38
N ASP A 106 15.54 11.65 0.78
CA ASP A 106 16.36 12.76 0.30
C ASP A 106 17.85 12.56 0.64
N ARG A 107 18.14 12.05 1.84
CA ARG A 107 19.51 11.68 2.24
C ARG A 107 20.10 10.54 1.42
N ALA A 108 19.28 9.53 1.09
CA ALA A 108 19.71 8.43 0.22
C ALA A 108 20.09 8.93 -1.18
N TYR A 109 19.27 9.81 -1.77
CA TYR A 109 19.58 10.44 -3.06
C TYR A 109 20.86 11.29 -3.01
N LEU A 110 21.02 12.13 -1.98
CA LEU A 110 22.20 12.96 -1.83
C LEU A 110 23.50 12.14 -1.82
N VAL A 111 23.50 11.01 -1.12
CA VAL A 111 24.65 10.11 -1.11
C VAL A 111 24.82 9.43 -2.46
N ALA A 112 23.74 8.94 -3.09
CA ALA A 112 23.79 8.30 -4.41
C ALA A 112 24.32 9.25 -5.49
N GLU A 113 23.89 10.51 -5.49
CA GLU A 113 24.39 11.56 -6.40
C GLU A 113 25.88 11.84 -6.21
N THR A 114 26.33 11.92 -4.95
CA THR A 114 27.73 12.19 -4.63
C THR A 114 28.66 11.06 -5.04
N GLN A 115 28.17 9.80 -4.96
CA GLN A 115 28.93 8.61 -5.40
C GLN A 115 28.89 8.41 -6.91
N ALA A 116 27.84 8.89 -7.59
CA ALA A 116 27.50 8.57 -8.97
C ALA A 116 27.40 7.04 -9.22
N ASP A 117 26.97 6.28 -8.20
CA ASP A 117 26.85 4.83 -8.23
C ASP A 117 25.41 4.41 -8.55
N SER A 118 25.25 3.65 -9.64
CA SER A 118 23.94 3.20 -10.14
C SER A 118 23.17 2.38 -9.12
N LEU A 119 23.84 1.53 -8.35
CA LEU A 119 23.17 0.69 -7.34
C LEU A 119 22.66 1.52 -6.16
N SER A 120 23.40 2.51 -5.72
CA SER A 120 22.95 3.48 -4.70
C SER A 120 21.68 4.20 -5.15
N PHE A 121 21.60 4.61 -6.42
CA PHE A 121 20.38 5.16 -7.00
C PHE A 121 19.22 4.16 -6.98
N ALA A 122 19.46 2.87 -7.28
CA ALA A 122 18.41 1.86 -7.24
C ALA A 122 17.77 1.74 -5.85
N TYR A 123 18.56 1.77 -4.78
CA TYR A 123 18.05 1.76 -3.40
C TYR A 123 17.28 3.03 -3.04
N ALA A 124 17.75 4.21 -3.47
CA ALA A 124 17.06 5.48 -3.23
C ALA A 124 15.72 5.53 -3.98
N LEU A 125 15.70 5.13 -5.26
CA LEU A 125 14.48 5.03 -6.09
C LEU A 125 13.46 4.06 -5.48
N TYR A 126 13.90 2.91 -4.97
CA TYR A 126 13.02 1.95 -4.31
C TYR A 126 12.44 2.53 -2.99
N ALA A 127 13.26 3.24 -2.20
CA ALA A 127 12.78 3.90 -0.98
C ALA A 127 11.70 4.94 -1.31
N GLU A 128 11.92 5.75 -2.34
CA GLU A 128 10.92 6.72 -2.79
C GLU A 128 9.68 6.04 -3.35
N ALA A 129 9.82 4.98 -4.16
CA ALA A 129 8.70 4.24 -4.70
C ALA A 129 7.79 3.67 -3.61
N MET A 130 8.36 3.14 -2.52
CA MET A 130 7.60 2.68 -1.35
C MET A 130 6.80 3.82 -0.72
N LEU A 131 7.44 4.98 -0.50
CA LEU A 131 6.79 6.16 0.06
C LEU A 131 5.66 6.65 -0.85
N GLN A 132 5.93 6.79 -2.16
CA GLN A 132 4.94 7.24 -3.14
C GLN A 132 3.74 6.27 -3.23
N ASN A 133 3.99 4.95 -3.17
CA ASN A 133 2.92 3.95 -3.14
C ASN A 133 2.04 4.10 -1.90
N THR A 134 2.64 4.33 -0.75
CA THR A 134 1.91 4.44 0.52
C THR A 134 1.04 5.69 0.57
N ILE A 135 1.44 6.77 -0.08
CA ILE A 135 0.64 7.99 -0.20
C ILE A 135 -0.25 8.02 -1.46
N PHE A 136 -0.51 6.86 -2.09
CA PHE A 136 -1.39 6.69 -3.25
C PHE A 136 -0.93 7.32 -4.58
N ASN A 137 0.33 7.68 -4.73
CA ASN A 137 0.94 8.06 -6.00
C ASN A 137 1.47 6.81 -6.74
N THR A 138 0.60 5.85 -6.98
CA THR A 138 0.96 4.52 -7.49
C THR A 138 1.57 4.54 -8.89
N ASP A 139 1.16 5.47 -9.74
CA ASP A 139 1.73 5.70 -11.07
C ASP A 139 3.19 6.18 -11.00
N ILE A 140 3.50 7.08 -10.05
CA ILE A 140 4.87 7.54 -9.79
C ILE A 140 5.69 6.37 -9.24
N SER A 141 5.13 5.62 -8.28
CA SER A 141 5.80 4.45 -7.71
C SER A 141 6.22 3.44 -8.79
N VAL A 142 5.30 3.10 -9.72
CA VAL A 142 5.61 2.17 -10.82
C VAL A 142 6.76 2.68 -11.70
N LYS A 143 6.78 3.97 -12.04
CA LYS A 143 7.88 4.57 -12.81
C LYS A 143 9.21 4.44 -12.10
N LEU A 144 9.25 4.80 -10.81
CA LEU A 144 10.45 4.72 -9.97
C LEU A 144 10.95 3.27 -9.83
N LEU A 145 10.04 2.30 -9.68
CA LEU A 145 10.40 0.87 -9.60
C LEU A 145 11.03 0.37 -10.90
N HIS A 146 10.47 0.74 -12.05
CA HIS A 146 11.07 0.40 -13.34
C HIS A 146 12.43 1.09 -13.53
N GLU A 147 12.55 2.36 -13.14
CA GLU A 147 13.83 3.05 -13.18
C GLU A 147 14.87 2.37 -12.27
N ALA A 148 14.48 2.01 -11.03
CA ALA A 148 15.36 1.27 -10.13
C ALA A 148 15.91 -0.02 -10.74
N LEU A 149 15.08 -0.79 -11.45
CA LEU A 149 15.51 -1.99 -12.16
C LEU A 149 16.55 -1.69 -13.24
N THR A 150 16.46 -0.55 -13.94
CA THR A 150 17.45 -0.17 -14.94
C THR A 150 18.81 0.22 -14.35
N LYS A 151 18.84 0.58 -13.05
CA LYS A 151 20.08 0.96 -12.35
C LYS A 151 20.84 -0.26 -11.78
N ILE A 152 20.25 -1.45 -11.80
CA ILE A 152 20.86 -2.68 -11.25
C ILE A 152 21.54 -3.43 -12.39
N GLU A 153 22.87 -3.37 -12.43
CA GLU A 153 23.67 -4.01 -13.47
C GLU A 153 23.67 -5.55 -13.32
N TYR A 154 23.75 -6.03 -12.07
CA TYR A 154 23.79 -7.47 -11.74
C TYR A 154 22.61 -7.87 -10.83
N PRO A 155 21.42 -8.10 -11.42
CA PRO A 155 20.19 -8.37 -10.63
C PRO A 155 20.29 -9.61 -9.73
N GLU A 156 21.10 -10.59 -10.09
CA GLU A 156 21.30 -11.81 -9.32
C GLU A 156 22.06 -11.54 -8.01
N GLN A 157 22.99 -10.58 -8.02
CA GLN A 157 23.76 -10.18 -6.83
C GLN A 157 22.89 -9.34 -5.87
N GLU A 158 21.97 -8.56 -6.41
CA GLU A 158 21.03 -7.73 -5.66
C GLU A 158 19.61 -8.35 -5.58
N ALA A 159 19.56 -9.68 -5.61
CA ALA A 159 18.32 -10.45 -5.68
C ALA A 159 17.29 -10.07 -4.59
N THR A 160 17.73 -9.64 -3.41
CA THR A 160 16.85 -9.16 -2.35
C THR A 160 16.11 -7.87 -2.75
N LEU A 161 16.82 -6.89 -3.28
CA LEU A 161 16.21 -5.63 -3.74
C LEU A 161 15.28 -5.89 -4.93
N VAL A 162 15.75 -6.68 -5.91
CA VAL A 162 14.97 -7.03 -7.10
C VAL A 162 13.68 -7.77 -6.73
N THR A 163 13.74 -8.70 -5.76
CA THR A 163 12.55 -9.37 -5.23
C THR A 163 11.54 -8.38 -4.68
N ARG A 164 12.00 -7.41 -3.89
CA ARG A 164 11.15 -6.39 -3.28
C ARG A 164 10.51 -5.48 -4.32
N ILE A 165 11.27 -5.09 -5.35
CA ILE A 165 10.77 -4.29 -6.47
C ILE A 165 9.63 -5.04 -7.18
N TYR A 166 9.84 -6.31 -7.56
CA TYR A 166 8.80 -7.08 -8.23
C TYR A 166 7.61 -7.38 -7.33
N TYR A 167 7.83 -7.58 -6.03
CA TYR A 167 6.74 -7.77 -5.07
C TYR A 167 5.88 -6.51 -4.91
N LEU A 168 6.49 -5.33 -4.90
CA LEU A 168 5.75 -4.07 -4.84
C LEU A 168 4.99 -3.81 -6.14
N LEU A 169 5.61 -4.06 -7.31
CA LEU A 169 4.91 -4.00 -8.61
C LEU A 169 3.72 -4.95 -8.63
N TYR A 170 3.89 -6.20 -8.17
CA TYR A 170 2.79 -7.14 -8.01
C TYR A 170 1.64 -6.53 -7.21
N GLY A 171 1.92 -5.93 -6.05
CA GLY A 171 0.90 -5.30 -5.21
C GLY A 171 0.13 -4.19 -5.93
N VAL A 172 0.85 -3.28 -6.59
CA VAL A 172 0.23 -2.18 -7.36
C VAL A 172 -0.68 -2.72 -8.47
N TYR A 173 -0.23 -3.72 -9.22
CA TYR A 173 -1.04 -4.29 -10.31
C TYR A 173 -2.23 -5.13 -9.81
N VAL A 174 -2.15 -5.68 -8.60
CA VAL A 174 -3.32 -6.25 -7.91
C VAL A 174 -4.35 -5.17 -7.61
N ASP A 175 -3.92 -4.02 -7.06
CA ASP A 175 -4.81 -2.91 -6.73
C ASP A 175 -5.43 -2.29 -8.00
N TRP A 176 -4.71 -2.27 -9.10
CA TRP A 176 -5.23 -1.85 -10.41
C TRP A 176 -6.11 -2.90 -11.11
N ASN A 177 -6.25 -4.08 -10.53
CA ASN A 177 -7.00 -5.22 -11.10
C ASN A 177 -6.43 -5.75 -12.44
N GLU A 178 -5.12 -5.63 -12.63
CA GLU A 178 -4.37 -6.10 -13.79
C GLU A 178 -3.77 -7.49 -13.48
N ALA A 179 -4.61 -8.52 -13.50
CA ALA A 179 -4.28 -9.86 -13.01
C ALA A 179 -3.05 -10.49 -13.71
N ASP A 180 -2.93 -10.36 -15.04
CA ASP A 180 -1.82 -10.96 -15.79
C ASP A 180 -0.49 -10.31 -15.45
N LYS A 181 -0.45 -8.98 -15.33
CA LYS A 181 0.77 -8.27 -14.93
C LYS A 181 1.14 -8.60 -13.49
N ALA A 182 0.16 -8.61 -12.58
CA ALA A 182 0.37 -8.98 -11.19
C ALA A 182 1.00 -10.38 -11.11
N MET A 183 0.48 -11.35 -11.84
CA MET A 183 1.02 -12.70 -11.85
C MET A 183 2.43 -12.76 -12.43
N ALA A 184 2.71 -12.06 -13.53
CA ALA A 184 4.04 -12.00 -14.13
C ALA A 184 5.08 -11.41 -13.15
N TYR A 185 4.72 -10.39 -12.36
CA TYR A 185 5.60 -9.83 -11.34
C TYR A 185 5.75 -10.75 -10.12
N ALA A 186 4.71 -11.47 -9.70
CA ALA A 186 4.81 -12.48 -8.66
C ALA A 186 5.79 -13.60 -9.06
N ASP A 187 5.71 -14.07 -10.31
CA ASP A 187 6.64 -15.08 -10.84
C ASP A 187 8.10 -14.59 -10.84
N ARG A 188 8.34 -13.35 -11.27
CA ARG A 188 9.67 -12.73 -11.21
C ARG A 188 10.15 -12.58 -9.76
N ALA A 189 9.27 -12.18 -8.85
CA ALA A 189 9.59 -12.09 -7.42
C ALA A 189 10.04 -13.45 -6.87
N ILE A 190 9.39 -14.57 -7.26
CA ILE A 190 9.81 -15.92 -6.86
C ILE A 190 11.21 -16.28 -7.36
N VAL A 191 11.53 -15.96 -8.62
CA VAL A 191 12.85 -16.24 -9.19
C VAL A 191 13.94 -15.57 -8.36
N TYR A 192 13.82 -14.27 -8.12
CA TYR A 192 14.83 -13.52 -7.36
C TYR A 192 14.78 -13.82 -5.86
N ALA A 193 13.63 -14.14 -5.28
CA ALA A 193 13.54 -14.59 -3.89
C ALA A 193 14.31 -15.90 -3.66
N LYS A 194 14.29 -16.81 -4.62
CA LYS A 194 15.14 -18.03 -4.57
C LYS A 194 16.62 -17.70 -4.60
N LEU A 195 17.05 -16.78 -5.47
CA LEU A 195 18.44 -16.34 -5.60
C LEU A 195 18.91 -15.59 -4.35
N SER A 196 18.06 -14.76 -3.74
CA SER A 196 18.38 -13.99 -2.55
C SER A 196 18.65 -14.86 -1.30
N GLY A 197 18.21 -16.10 -1.32
CA GLY A 197 18.26 -16.98 -0.16
C GLY A 197 17.30 -16.61 0.98
N ASN A 198 16.61 -15.47 0.92
CA ASN A 198 15.68 -15.00 1.95
C ASN A 198 14.36 -15.80 1.92
N LYS A 199 14.17 -16.67 2.91
CA LYS A 199 13.03 -17.61 2.96
C LYS A 199 11.70 -16.90 3.23
N ASN A 200 11.72 -15.79 3.97
CA ASN A 200 10.52 -15.01 4.22
C ASN A 200 10.02 -14.29 2.95
N LEU A 201 10.94 -13.68 2.19
CA LEU A 201 10.59 -13.09 0.90
C LEU A 201 10.07 -14.14 -0.09
N LEU A 202 10.67 -15.34 -0.09
CA LEU A 202 10.20 -16.43 -0.94
C LEU A 202 8.80 -16.90 -0.55
N ALA A 203 8.50 -17.01 0.74
CA ALA A 203 7.17 -17.36 1.24
C ALA A 203 6.12 -16.32 0.82
N ASN A 204 6.45 -15.02 0.94
CA ASN A 204 5.58 -13.93 0.50
C ASN A 204 5.37 -13.94 -1.03
N ALA A 205 6.42 -14.23 -1.82
CA ALA A 205 6.31 -14.32 -3.27
C ALA A 205 5.44 -15.51 -3.72
N TYR A 206 5.50 -16.64 -3.03
CA TYR A 206 4.57 -17.74 -3.27
C TYR A 206 3.12 -17.36 -2.91
N SER A 207 2.92 -16.66 -1.79
CA SER A 207 1.59 -16.14 -1.43
C SER A 207 1.03 -15.22 -2.53
N ALA A 208 1.86 -14.31 -3.05
CA ALA A 208 1.51 -13.43 -4.16
C ALA A 208 1.08 -14.21 -5.41
N ARG A 209 1.82 -15.26 -5.74
CA ARG A 209 1.49 -16.13 -6.86
C ARG A 209 0.16 -16.86 -6.67
N ALA A 210 -0.12 -17.35 -5.46
CA ALA A 210 -1.40 -17.99 -5.13
C ALA A 210 -2.58 -17.03 -5.38
N VAL A 211 -2.43 -15.74 -4.99
CA VAL A 211 -3.41 -14.70 -5.30
C VAL A 211 -3.56 -14.50 -6.82
N GLY A 212 -2.47 -14.48 -7.59
CA GLY A 212 -2.52 -14.40 -9.06
C GLY A 212 -3.32 -15.53 -9.68
N TYR A 213 -3.10 -16.76 -9.23
CA TYR A 213 -3.90 -17.92 -9.68
C TYR A 213 -5.38 -17.83 -9.27
N THR A 214 -5.70 -17.13 -8.20
CA THR A 214 -7.09 -16.94 -7.79
C THR A 214 -7.89 -16.16 -8.83
N TYR A 215 -7.29 -15.14 -9.48
CA TYR A 215 -7.94 -14.41 -10.57
C TYR A 215 -8.24 -15.34 -11.73
N ARG A 216 -7.28 -16.17 -12.13
CA ARG A 216 -7.49 -17.17 -13.19
C ARG A 216 -8.55 -18.21 -12.84
N TYR A 217 -8.52 -18.69 -11.59
CA TYR A 217 -9.55 -19.64 -11.14
C TYR A 217 -10.95 -19.03 -11.20
N GLU A 218 -11.09 -17.76 -10.83
CA GLU A 218 -12.41 -17.12 -10.87
C GLU A 218 -12.94 -16.90 -12.29
N GLU A 219 -12.04 -16.73 -13.23
CA GLU A 219 -12.39 -16.59 -14.65
C GLU A 219 -12.77 -17.95 -15.27
N HIS A 220 -11.98 -18.98 -15.02
CA HIS A 220 -12.08 -20.27 -15.71
C HIS A 220 -12.79 -21.36 -14.91
N LYS A 221 -12.77 -21.27 -13.58
CA LYS A 221 -13.33 -22.26 -12.63
C LYS A 221 -12.76 -23.69 -12.81
N GLU A 222 -11.54 -23.80 -13.32
CA GLU A 222 -10.87 -25.07 -13.53
C GLU A 222 -10.27 -25.61 -12.23
N GLN A 223 -10.60 -26.86 -11.88
CA GLN A 223 -10.12 -27.51 -10.66
C GLN A 223 -8.58 -27.56 -10.60
N GLY A 224 -7.90 -27.78 -11.72
CA GLY A 224 -6.43 -27.82 -11.78
C GLY A 224 -5.75 -26.50 -11.38
N ILE A 225 -6.42 -25.37 -11.59
CA ILE A 225 -5.93 -24.08 -11.11
C ILE A 225 -6.03 -23.99 -9.58
N LEU A 226 -7.12 -24.51 -9.02
CA LEU A 226 -7.31 -24.55 -7.57
C LEU A 226 -6.28 -25.46 -6.90
N ASP A 227 -6.01 -26.62 -7.49
CA ASP A 227 -4.96 -27.54 -7.01
C ASP A 227 -3.57 -26.84 -7.07
N THR A 228 -3.34 -26.04 -8.10
CA THR A 228 -2.09 -25.24 -8.21
C THR A 228 -1.99 -24.20 -7.10
N ILE A 229 -3.09 -23.49 -6.76
CA ILE A 229 -3.14 -22.54 -5.63
C ILE A 229 -2.73 -23.26 -4.34
N MET A 230 -3.31 -24.42 -4.07
CA MET A 230 -3.03 -25.19 -2.86
C MET A 230 -1.58 -25.65 -2.79
N ASN A 231 -1.04 -26.18 -3.89
CA ASN A 231 0.36 -26.60 -3.96
C ASN A 231 1.34 -25.44 -3.73
N VAL A 232 1.08 -24.28 -4.32
CA VAL A 232 1.91 -23.08 -4.12
C VAL A 232 1.89 -22.61 -2.67
N LEU A 233 0.74 -22.67 -2.01
CA LEU A 233 0.63 -22.37 -0.58
C LEU A 233 1.34 -23.41 0.28
N ASP A 234 1.28 -24.70 -0.10
CA ASP A 234 2.01 -25.76 0.59
C ASP A 234 3.53 -25.59 0.48
N ASP A 235 4.03 -25.21 -0.70
CA ASP A 235 5.43 -24.85 -0.90
C ASP A 235 5.85 -23.69 0.01
N ALA A 236 5.01 -22.64 0.12
CA ALA A 236 5.27 -21.50 1.00
C ALA A 236 5.28 -21.91 2.49
N ILE A 237 4.30 -22.72 2.91
CA ILE A 237 4.17 -23.21 4.28
C ILE A 237 5.36 -24.13 4.65
N ALA A 238 5.78 -24.99 3.73
CA ALA A 238 6.90 -25.91 3.93
C ALA A 238 8.23 -25.19 4.21
N LEU A 239 8.42 -23.95 3.72
CA LEU A 239 9.61 -23.15 4.01
C LEU A 239 9.78 -22.89 5.51
N TYR A 240 8.71 -22.66 6.24
CA TYR A 240 8.75 -22.44 7.69
C TYR A 240 9.28 -23.64 8.45
N GLN A 241 8.84 -24.84 8.05
CA GLN A 241 9.29 -26.11 8.66
C GLN A 241 10.72 -26.48 8.28
N LYS A 242 11.05 -26.27 7.00
CA LYS A 242 12.37 -26.61 6.43
C LYS A 242 13.49 -25.68 6.91
N TYR A 243 13.16 -24.42 7.17
CA TYR A 243 14.11 -23.39 7.56
C TYR A 243 13.65 -22.69 8.86
N PRO A 244 13.78 -23.35 10.02
CA PRO A 244 13.30 -22.84 11.28
C PRO A 244 13.86 -21.43 11.58
N GLY A 245 12.97 -20.51 11.93
CA GLY A 245 13.31 -19.13 12.26
C GLY A 245 13.56 -18.20 11.06
N GLN A 246 13.72 -18.70 9.83
CA GLN A 246 13.99 -17.87 8.65
C GLN A 246 12.72 -17.38 7.92
N VAL A 247 11.56 -17.83 8.33
CA VAL A 247 10.25 -17.31 7.93
C VAL A 247 9.57 -16.76 9.16
N LEU A 248 8.99 -15.58 9.05
CA LEU A 248 8.25 -14.96 10.15
C LEU A 248 7.03 -15.81 10.53
N GLN A 249 6.80 -15.94 11.84
CA GLN A 249 5.62 -16.66 12.34
C GLN A 249 4.32 -16.02 11.84
N ASN A 250 4.30 -14.68 11.73
CA ASN A 250 3.17 -13.97 11.13
C ASN A 250 2.95 -14.38 9.67
N THR A 251 4.00 -14.41 8.85
CA THR A 251 3.93 -14.88 7.44
C THR A 251 3.40 -16.31 7.38
N TYR A 252 3.92 -17.21 8.19
CA TYR A 252 3.47 -18.60 8.23
C TYR A 252 2.00 -18.73 8.65
N SER A 253 1.60 -18.01 9.71
CA SER A 253 0.22 -18.05 10.20
C SER A 253 -0.75 -17.47 9.17
N LEU A 254 -0.37 -16.39 8.49
CA LEU A 254 -1.17 -15.79 7.43
C LEU A 254 -1.35 -16.75 6.24
N LEU A 255 -0.28 -17.43 5.82
CA LEU A 255 -0.35 -18.44 4.76
C LEU A 255 -1.34 -19.56 5.10
N ARG A 256 -1.34 -20.03 6.34
CA ARG A 256 -2.26 -21.07 6.80
C ARG A 256 -3.70 -20.58 6.87
N VAL A 257 -3.93 -19.38 7.39
CA VAL A 257 -5.26 -18.76 7.41
C VAL A 257 -5.77 -18.52 5.99
N ASN A 258 -4.92 -18.07 5.07
CA ASN A 258 -5.27 -17.91 3.67
C ASN A 258 -5.65 -19.27 3.03
N LYS A 259 -4.86 -20.31 3.27
CA LYS A 259 -5.16 -21.66 2.77
C LYS A 259 -6.49 -22.19 3.31
N ALA A 260 -6.74 -22.01 4.62
CA ALA A 260 -8.03 -22.35 5.22
C ALA A 260 -9.19 -21.57 4.58
N SER A 261 -8.99 -20.28 4.30
CA SER A 261 -9.98 -19.44 3.62
C SER A 261 -10.27 -19.92 2.19
N TYR A 262 -9.26 -20.37 1.47
CA TYR A 262 -9.45 -20.98 0.14
C TYR A 262 -10.24 -22.28 0.21
N TYR A 263 -9.94 -23.14 1.18
CA TYR A 263 -10.76 -24.34 1.41
C TYR A 263 -12.21 -23.97 1.70
N LEU A 264 -12.44 -23.03 2.62
CA LEU A 264 -13.79 -22.59 3.01
C LEU A 264 -14.57 -21.99 1.83
N LYS A 265 -13.86 -21.29 0.92
CA LYS A 265 -14.50 -20.57 -0.19
C LYS A 265 -14.75 -21.42 -1.42
N TYR A 266 -13.83 -22.34 -1.74
CA TYR A 266 -13.80 -22.99 -3.04
C TYR A 266 -14.06 -24.50 -3.00
N TYR A 267 -14.03 -25.12 -1.83
CA TYR A 267 -14.28 -26.54 -1.67
C TYR A 267 -15.63 -26.79 -1.00
N ASP A 268 -16.16 -27.98 -1.22
CA ASP A 268 -17.43 -28.38 -0.59
C ASP A 268 -17.23 -28.65 0.92
N ILE A 269 -17.69 -27.72 1.74
CA ILE A 269 -17.63 -27.83 3.21
C ILE A 269 -18.60 -28.88 3.78
N ALA A 270 -19.52 -29.45 2.99
CA ALA A 270 -20.28 -30.65 3.40
C ALA A 270 -19.34 -31.85 3.59
N ASN A 271 -18.21 -31.87 2.89
CA ASN A 271 -17.19 -32.90 3.04
C ASN A 271 -16.45 -32.76 4.39
N ALA A 272 -16.56 -33.79 5.24
CA ALA A 272 -15.90 -33.80 6.54
C ALA A 272 -14.37 -33.72 6.45
N GLY A 273 -13.76 -34.27 5.40
CA GLY A 273 -12.31 -34.17 5.16
C GLY A 273 -11.86 -32.74 4.92
N ILE A 274 -12.63 -31.98 4.15
CA ILE A 274 -12.36 -30.54 3.91
C ILE A 274 -12.48 -29.75 5.20
N ARG A 275 -13.53 -29.99 5.99
CA ARG A 275 -13.66 -29.32 7.29
C ARG A 275 -12.49 -29.62 8.22
N GLN A 276 -12.01 -30.89 8.23
CA GLN A 276 -10.85 -31.24 9.03
C GLN A 276 -9.58 -30.53 8.54
N GLN A 277 -9.35 -30.46 7.25
CA GLN A 277 -8.22 -29.69 6.68
C GLN A 277 -8.27 -28.22 7.09
N ILE A 278 -9.44 -27.57 7.02
CA ILE A 278 -9.61 -26.19 7.48
C ILE A 278 -9.24 -26.07 8.96
N ARG A 279 -9.74 -26.99 9.80
CA ARG A 279 -9.43 -26.99 11.25
C ARG A 279 -7.93 -27.17 11.51
N ASP A 280 -7.27 -28.05 10.78
CA ASP A 280 -5.83 -28.30 10.91
C ASP A 280 -5.01 -27.07 10.53
N GLU A 281 -5.34 -26.43 9.41
CA GLU A 281 -4.65 -25.22 8.95
C GLU A 281 -4.85 -24.08 9.95
N VAL A 282 -6.07 -23.84 10.40
CA VAL A 282 -6.36 -22.78 11.38
C VAL A 282 -5.72 -23.08 12.72
N THR A 283 -5.77 -24.33 13.20
CA THR A 283 -5.15 -24.71 14.47
C THR A 283 -3.65 -24.45 14.45
N ALA A 284 -2.98 -24.82 13.36
CA ALA A 284 -1.55 -24.57 13.20
C ALA A 284 -1.22 -23.07 13.14
N ALA A 285 -2.07 -22.27 12.48
CA ALA A 285 -1.92 -20.81 12.46
C ALA A 285 -2.09 -20.19 13.87
N LEU A 286 -3.13 -20.61 14.60
CA LEU A 286 -3.40 -20.12 15.96
C LEU A 286 -2.26 -20.48 16.93
N GLN A 287 -1.73 -21.72 16.82
CA GLN A 287 -0.60 -22.15 17.63
C GLN A 287 0.65 -21.33 17.35
N ALA A 288 0.96 -21.08 16.09
CA ALA A 288 2.13 -20.27 15.69
C ALA A 288 1.98 -18.80 16.07
N SER A 289 0.77 -18.26 16.09
CA SER A 289 0.50 -16.84 16.43
C SER A 289 0.37 -16.59 17.95
N LYS A 290 0.28 -17.65 18.75
CA LYS A 290 0.04 -17.50 20.20
C LYS A 290 1.17 -16.78 20.92
N GLY A 291 0.84 -15.69 21.62
CA GLY A 291 1.80 -14.91 22.41
C GLY A 291 2.69 -13.98 21.57
N ILE A 292 2.42 -13.81 20.30
CA ILE A 292 3.10 -12.88 19.42
C ILE A 292 2.29 -11.60 19.32
N GLU A 293 2.88 -10.50 19.73
CA GLU A 293 2.28 -9.17 19.60
C GLU A 293 2.13 -8.79 18.12
N GLY A 294 0.99 -8.18 17.77
CA GLY A 294 0.68 -7.81 16.37
C GLY A 294 -0.05 -8.90 15.57
N ASN A 295 -0.15 -10.14 16.06
CA ASN A 295 -0.83 -11.23 15.35
C ASN A 295 -2.33 -11.37 15.66
N GLU A 296 -2.92 -10.42 16.38
CA GLU A 296 -4.31 -10.51 16.82
C GLU A 296 -5.31 -10.56 15.66
N SER A 297 -5.03 -9.88 14.56
CA SER A 297 -5.87 -9.92 13.35
C SER A 297 -5.86 -11.30 12.69
N VAL A 298 -4.70 -11.96 12.65
CA VAL A 298 -4.55 -13.33 12.13
C VAL A 298 -5.28 -14.31 13.02
N LEU A 299 -5.13 -14.18 14.35
CA LEU A 299 -5.85 -14.99 15.33
C LEU A 299 -7.37 -14.81 15.20
N ALA A 300 -7.84 -13.57 15.08
CA ALA A 300 -9.26 -13.27 14.91
C ALA A 300 -9.81 -13.84 13.60
N SER A 301 -9.05 -13.77 12.51
CA SER A 301 -9.42 -14.39 11.23
C SER A 301 -9.52 -15.92 11.35
N GLY A 302 -8.57 -16.54 12.03
CA GLY A 302 -8.60 -17.99 12.30
C GLY A 302 -9.84 -18.41 13.12
N TYR A 303 -10.13 -17.70 14.20
CA TYR A 303 -11.37 -17.96 14.97
C TYR A 303 -12.64 -17.67 14.17
N GLY A 304 -12.61 -16.66 13.29
CA GLY A 304 -13.69 -16.40 12.35
C GLY A 304 -13.97 -17.59 11.42
N ILE A 305 -12.92 -18.17 10.83
CA ILE A 305 -13.04 -19.36 9.97
C ILE A 305 -13.59 -20.56 10.77
N LEU A 306 -13.07 -20.81 11.99
CA LEU A 306 -13.61 -21.86 12.85
C LEU A 306 -15.07 -21.64 13.17
N SER A 307 -15.48 -20.39 13.43
CA SER A 307 -16.87 -20.06 13.72
C SER A 307 -17.79 -20.34 12.53
N GLU A 308 -17.35 -20.09 11.30
CA GLU A 308 -18.15 -20.41 10.09
C GLU A 308 -18.35 -21.92 9.93
N LEU A 309 -17.31 -22.73 10.23
CA LEU A 309 -17.47 -24.20 10.27
C LEU A 309 -18.46 -24.64 11.36
N ASP A 310 -18.33 -24.07 12.56
CA ASP A 310 -19.20 -24.40 13.68
C ASP A 310 -20.66 -23.97 13.41
N ILE A 311 -20.88 -22.86 12.71
CA ILE A 311 -22.21 -22.45 12.23
C ILE A 311 -22.77 -23.47 11.23
N HIS A 312 -21.93 -23.90 10.26
CA HIS A 312 -22.33 -24.90 9.28
C HIS A 312 -22.72 -26.25 9.94
N GLU A 313 -22.02 -26.62 10.99
CA GLU A 313 -22.30 -27.83 11.78
C GLU A 313 -23.43 -27.62 12.81
N ASN A 314 -24.10 -26.45 12.79
CA ASN A 314 -25.13 -26.04 13.74
C ASN A 314 -24.65 -26.02 15.21
N ASN A 315 -23.35 -25.88 15.42
CA ASN A 315 -22.74 -25.76 16.75
C ASN A 315 -22.58 -24.28 17.12
N LEU A 316 -23.72 -23.60 17.30
CA LEU A 316 -23.74 -22.15 17.56
C LEU A 316 -23.02 -21.76 18.86
N GLN A 317 -22.90 -22.68 19.83
CA GLN A 317 -22.16 -22.41 21.07
C GLN A 317 -20.63 -22.38 20.83
N ALA A 318 -20.10 -23.28 20.02
CA ALA A 318 -18.69 -23.27 19.67
C ALA A 318 -18.34 -22.05 18.80
N ALA A 319 -19.19 -21.74 17.81
CA ALA A 319 -19.07 -20.55 16.99
C ALA A 319 -18.99 -19.26 17.85
N GLU A 320 -19.90 -19.12 18.79
CA GLU A 320 -19.91 -17.96 19.68
C GLU A 320 -18.65 -17.89 20.56
N ARG A 321 -18.20 -19.03 21.12
CA ARG A 321 -16.96 -19.07 21.92
C ARG A 321 -15.75 -18.61 21.10
N ASN A 322 -15.60 -19.10 19.88
CA ASN A 322 -14.51 -18.72 18.99
C ASN A 322 -14.54 -17.20 18.67
N LEU A 323 -15.71 -16.69 18.35
CA LEU A 323 -15.88 -15.25 18.07
C LEU A 323 -15.65 -14.38 19.30
N LEU A 324 -16.07 -14.83 20.50
CA LEU A 324 -15.81 -14.11 21.74
C LEU A 324 -14.32 -14.08 22.10
N LEU A 325 -13.57 -15.15 21.80
CA LEU A 325 -12.12 -15.15 21.93
C LEU A 325 -11.48 -14.10 21.02
N ALA A 326 -11.87 -14.08 19.73
CA ALA A 326 -11.43 -13.07 18.77
C ALA A 326 -11.78 -11.66 19.24
N TYR A 327 -13.01 -11.43 19.61
CA TYR A 327 -13.52 -10.14 20.11
C TYR A 327 -12.72 -9.65 21.32
N THR A 328 -12.57 -10.50 22.34
CA THR A 328 -11.89 -10.13 23.59
C THR A 328 -10.42 -9.73 23.34
N MET A 329 -9.71 -10.48 22.51
CA MET A 329 -8.33 -10.14 22.16
C MET A 329 -8.21 -8.81 21.44
N MET A 330 -9.15 -8.52 20.55
CA MET A 330 -9.14 -7.28 19.77
C MET A 330 -9.46 -6.05 20.61
N VAL A 331 -10.51 -6.13 21.45
CA VAL A 331 -10.98 -5.01 22.28
C VAL A 331 -9.97 -4.62 23.37
N GLN A 332 -9.12 -5.54 23.83
CA GLN A 332 -8.09 -5.25 24.83
C GLN A 332 -6.95 -4.35 24.30
N LYS A 333 -6.86 -4.19 22.99
CA LYS A 333 -5.83 -3.33 22.40
C LYS A 333 -6.20 -1.86 22.49
N LYS A 334 -5.20 -1.02 22.74
CA LYS A 334 -5.35 0.44 22.75
C LYS A 334 -5.85 0.98 21.38
N LYS A 335 -5.43 0.34 20.29
CA LYS A 335 -5.90 0.58 18.93
C LYS A 335 -6.24 -0.77 18.29
N PRO A 336 -7.50 -1.21 18.34
CA PRO A 336 -7.93 -2.43 17.68
C PRO A 336 -7.85 -2.30 16.15
N TYR A 337 -7.69 -3.41 15.45
CA TYR A 337 -7.94 -3.47 14.00
C TYR A 337 -9.46 -3.40 13.77
N TYR A 338 -10.00 -2.20 13.67
CA TYR A 338 -11.47 -1.95 13.62
C TYR A 338 -12.16 -2.75 12.53
N TYR A 339 -11.55 -2.87 11.34
CA TYR A 339 -12.11 -3.66 10.25
C TYR A 339 -12.34 -5.13 10.64
N THR A 340 -11.33 -5.76 11.22
CA THR A 340 -11.42 -7.16 11.69
C THR A 340 -12.41 -7.28 12.85
N LEU A 341 -12.41 -6.33 13.77
CA LEU A 341 -13.32 -6.29 14.90
C LEU A 341 -14.79 -6.20 14.45
N ILE A 342 -15.10 -5.34 13.48
CA ILE A 342 -16.43 -5.21 12.88
C ILE A 342 -16.85 -6.54 12.23
N ASN A 343 -15.96 -7.23 11.54
CA ASN A 343 -16.27 -8.53 10.93
C ASN A 343 -16.57 -9.61 12.00
N VAL A 344 -15.82 -9.63 13.08
CA VAL A 344 -16.08 -10.52 14.23
C VAL A 344 -17.46 -10.21 14.85
N LEU A 345 -17.77 -8.94 15.05
CA LEU A 345 -19.07 -8.51 15.59
C LEU A 345 -20.22 -8.86 14.65
N ASN A 346 -20.07 -8.69 13.34
CA ASN A 346 -21.08 -9.12 12.36
C ASN A 346 -21.35 -10.63 12.46
N SER A 347 -20.32 -11.43 12.66
CA SER A 347 -20.47 -12.87 12.86
C SER A 347 -21.13 -13.19 14.20
N LEU A 348 -20.85 -12.44 15.28
CA LEU A 348 -21.54 -12.55 16.57
C LEU A 348 -23.01 -12.20 16.47
N VAL A 349 -23.38 -11.17 15.70
CA VAL A 349 -24.77 -10.84 15.40
C VAL A 349 -25.45 -12.04 14.73
N LYS A 350 -24.87 -12.58 13.66
CA LYS A 350 -25.41 -13.72 12.92
C LYS A 350 -25.65 -14.93 13.84
N VAL A 351 -24.68 -15.27 14.69
CA VAL A 351 -24.78 -16.38 15.64
C VAL A 351 -25.89 -16.12 16.67
N ASN A 352 -25.98 -14.92 17.24
CA ASN A 352 -26.97 -14.60 18.26
C ASN A 352 -28.39 -14.51 17.69
N VAL A 353 -28.54 -14.04 16.46
CA VAL A 353 -29.82 -14.12 15.74
C VAL A 353 -30.25 -15.59 15.56
N ASN A 354 -29.35 -16.45 15.11
CA ASN A 354 -29.62 -17.88 14.93
C ASN A 354 -29.98 -18.60 16.26
N LYS A 355 -29.46 -18.11 17.38
CA LYS A 355 -29.77 -18.58 18.73
C LYS A 355 -31.05 -17.99 19.29
N GLY A 356 -31.68 -17.01 18.64
CA GLY A 356 -32.83 -16.27 19.15
C GLY A 356 -32.45 -15.19 20.20
N ASN A 357 -31.20 -14.90 20.41
CA ASN A 357 -30.67 -13.94 21.37
C ASN A 357 -30.69 -12.51 20.77
N TYR A 358 -31.86 -12.02 20.39
CA TYR A 358 -32.01 -10.74 19.65
C TYR A 358 -31.46 -9.54 20.40
N GLN A 359 -31.62 -9.51 21.74
CA GLN A 359 -31.10 -8.42 22.56
C GLN A 359 -29.56 -8.34 22.46
N GLN A 360 -28.87 -9.49 22.51
CA GLN A 360 -27.43 -9.51 22.40
C GLN A 360 -26.97 -9.16 20.97
N ALA A 361 -27.69 -9.62 19.97
CA ALA A 361 -27.44 -9.24 18.58
C ALA A 361 -27.57 -7.72 18.38
N LEU A 362 -28.58 -7.10 19.00
CA LEU A 362 -28.75 -5.64 18.96
C LEU A 362 -27.59 -4.91 19.65
N ASN A 363 -27.11 -5.41 20.78
CA ASN A 363 -25.97 -4.83 21.47
C ASN A 363 -24.73 -4.84 20.55
N TYR A 364 -24.45 -5.97 19.89
CA TYR A 364 -23.33 -6.05 18.94
C TYR A 364 -23.54 -5.12 17.73
N GLN A 365 -24.76 -4.94 17.26
CA GLN A 365 -25.05 -3.97 16.19
C GLN A 365 -24.73 -2.52 16.61
N GLN A 366 -24.99 -2.16 17.85
CA GLN A 366 -24.61 -0.85 18.39
C GLN A 366 -23.10 -0.69 18.47
N GLU A 367 -22.39 -1.75 18.86
CA GLU A 367 -20.91 -1.76 18.86
C GLU A 367 -20.36 -1.64 17.43
N ILE A 368 -20.96 -2.33 16.45
CA ILE A 368 -20.57 -2.19 15.04
C ILE A 368 -20.70 -0.74 14.59
N ALA A 369 -21.79 -0.05 14.94
CA ALA A 369 -21.98 1.36 14.61
C ALA A 369 -20.89 2.24 15.25
N HIS A 370 -20.57 1.97 16.51
CA HIS A 370 -19.51 2.67 17.23
C HIS A 370 -18.12 2.46 16.55
N TYR A 371 -17.73 1.21 16.33
CA TYR A 371 -16.44 0.91 15.72
C TYR A 371 -16.36 1.31 14.24
N SER A 372 -17.48 1.31 13.52
CA SER A 372 -17.54 1.85 12.15
C SER A 372 -17.25 3.36 12.12
N ASN A 373 -17.73 4.11 13.09
CA ASN A 373 -17.39 5.53 13.23
C ASN A 373 -15.90 5.73 13.56
N LEU A 374 -15.34 4.89 14.44
CA LEU A 374 -13.91 4.95 14.77
C LEU A 374 -13.06 4.59 13.56
N LEU A 375 -13.42 3.55 12.82
CA LEU A 375 -12.75 3.17 11.57
C LEU A 375 -12.79 4.30 10.53
N PHE A 376 -13.96 4.90 10.33
CA PHE A 376 -14.13 6.02 9.42
C PHE A 376 -13.22 7.21 9.80
N ASN A 377 -13.16 7.53 11.10
CA ASN A 377 -12.32 8.61 11.60
C ASN A 377 -10.82 8.30 11.41
N GLU A 378 -10.41 7.05 11.65
CA GLU A 378 -9.04 6.60 11.45
C GLU A 378 -8.65 6.62 9.96
N GLU A 379 -9.50 6.05 9.10
CA GLU A 379 -9.30 6.07 7.64
C GLU A 379 -9.28 7.50 7.10
N SER A 380 -10.17 8.36 7.58
CA SER A 380 -10.22 9.77 7.18
C SER A 380 -8.96 10.52 7.63
N ALA A 381 -8.48 10.28 8.85
CA ALA A 381 -7.26 10.87 9.36
C ALA A 381 -6.02 10.38 8.60
N SER A 382 -5.94 9.08 8.31
CA SER A 382 -4.86 8.49 7.50
C SER A 382 -4.88 9.04 6.07
N ASN A 383 -6.06 9.10 5.44
CA ASN A 383 -6.22 9.68 4.10
C ASN A 383 -5.85 11.18 4.09
N ALA A 384 -6.25 11.93 5.11
CA ALA A 384 -5.86 13.33 5.24
C ALA A 384 -4.33 13.50 5.34
N LYS A 385 -3.66 12.67 6.16
CA LYS A 385 -2.18 12.68 6.26
C LYS A 385 -1.51 12.35 4.92
N ARG A 386 -2.03 11.36 4.18
CA ARG A 386 -1.50 10.97 2.87
C ARG A 386 -1.66 12.09 1.84
N LEU A 387 -2.83 12.74 1.83
CA LEU A 387 -3.10 13.88 0.96
C LEU A 387 -2.25 15.10 1.34
N GLU A 388 -2.09 15.36 2.63
CA GLU A 388 -1.18 16.40 3.13
C GLU A 388 0.26 16.13 2.69
N ALA A 389 0.73 14.87 2.85
CA ALA A 389 2.05 14.47 2.39
C ALA A 389 2.21 14.62 0.86
N GLN A 390 1.21 14.21 0.07
CA GLN A 390 1.21 14.44 -1.37
C GLN A 390 1.34 15.92 -1.71
N PHE A 391 0.54 16.76 -1.04
CA PHE A 391 0.55 18.20 -1.24
C PHE A 391 1.91 18.81 -0.89
N ASP A 392 2.44 18.47 0.28
CA ASP A 392 3.70 18.98 0.78
C ASP A 392 4.89 18.54 -0.09
N PHE A 393 4.90 17.29 -0.53
CA PHE A 393 5.95 16.79 -1.43
C PHE A 393 5.90 17.50 -2.77
N LYS A 394 4.73 17.68 -3.35
CA LYS A 394 4.55 18.41 -4.60
C LYS A 394 4.92 19.87 -4.48
N LYS A 395 4.57 20.51 -3.36
CA LYS A 395 4.97 21.89 -3.05
C LYS A 395 6.49 22.02 -2.91
N LYS A 396 7.13 21.08 -2.21
CA LYS A 396 8.60 21.05 -2.08
C LYS A 396 9.27 20.82 -3.45
N GLU A 397 8.75 19.92 -4.27
CA GLU A 397 9.25 19.68 -5.63
C GLU A 397 9.16 20.94 -6.48
N GLN A 398 8.02 21.64 -6.45
CA GLN A 398 7.84 22.91 -7.14
C GLN A 398 8.80 23.99 -6.62
N GLU A 399 9.01 24.06 -5.31
CA GLU A 399 9.95 25.00 -4.71
C GLU A 399 11.39 24.68 -5.12
N ILE A 400 11.80 23.42 -5.12
CA ILE A 400 13.10 22.96 -5.62
C ILE A 400 13.26 23.35 -7.09
N GLN A 401 12.25 23.06 -7.92
CA GLN A 401 12.27 23.42 -9.33
C GLN A 401 12.39 24.93 -9.52
N ARG A 402 11.62 25.73 -8.77
CA ARG A 402 11.70 27.19 -8.77
C ARG A 402 13.08 27.70 -8.39
N LEU A 403 13.65 27.13 -7.31
CA LEU A 403 14.99 27.51 -6.85
C LEU A 403 16.07 27.10 -7.86
N THR A 404 15.92 25.93 -8.50
CA THR A 404 16.82 25.46 -9.54
C THR A 404 16.78 26.39 -10.76
N ASP A 405 15.59 26.75 -11.21
CA ASP A 405 15.41 27.68 -12.33
C ASP A 405 15.96 29.06 -11.98
N GLN A 406 15.77 29.53 -10.73
CA GLN A 406 16.38 30.77 -10.24
C GLN A 406 17.91 30.69 -10.21
N ALA A 407 18.46 29.56 -9.73
CA ALA A 407 19.91 29.34 -9.69
C ALA A 407 20.51 29.29 -11.10
N GLU A 408 19.86 28.59 -12.04
CA GLU A 408 20.26 28.61 -13.46
C GLU A 408 20.17 30.00 -14.06
N SER A 409 19.09 30.73 -13.76
CA SER A 409 18.91 32.12 -14.15
C SER A 409 20.04 32.99 -13.63
N HIS A 410 20.35 32.91 -12.33
CA HIS A 410 21.48 33.63 -11.74
C HIS A 410 22.84 33.23 -12.34
N ARG A 411 23.02 31.95 -12.68
CA ARG A 411 24.24 31.45 -13.35
C ARG A 411 24.38 32.03 -14.76
N ARG A 412 23.28 32.12 -15.52
CA ARG A 412 23.22 32.76 -16.85
C ARG A 412 23.47 34.27 -16.74
N HIS A 413 22.89 34.94 -15.72
CA HIS A 413 23.15 36.34 -15.45
C HIS A 413 24.62 36.62 -15.10
N LYS A 414 25.24 35.79 -14.23
CA LYS A 414 26.66 35.89 -13.93
C LYS A 414 27.53 35.70 -15.17
N ALA A 415 27.21 34.69 -16.00
CA ALA A 415 27.92 34.46 -17.25
C ALA A 415 27.76 35.63 -18.24
N LEU A 416 26.56 36.20 -18.34
CA LEU A 416 26.29 37.42 -19.14
C LEU A 416 27.03 38.64 -18.60
N LEU A 417 27.05 38.84 -17.27
CA LEU A 417 27.81 39.90 -16.63
C LEU A 417 29.32 39.78 -16.86
N LEU A 418 29.85 38.53 -16.74
CA LEU A 418 31.26 38.26 -17.05
C LEU A 418 31.54 38.47 -18.55
N GLY A 419 30.59 38.09 -19.42
CA GLY A 419 30.67 38.42 -20.86
C GLY A 419 30.65 39.91 -21.14
N LEU A 420 29.77 40.66 -20.46
CA LEU A 420 29.72 42.14 -20.55
C LEU A 420 30.99 42.80 -20.00
N ILE A 421 31.55 42.27 -18.88
CA ILE A 421 32.83 42.74 -18.34
C ILE A 421 33.94 42.45 -19.34
N GLY A 422 33.95 41.21 -19.91
CA GLY A 422 34.94 40.85 -20.96
C GLY A 422 34.83 41.74 -22.19
N ILE A 423 33.61 42.05 -22.66
CA ILE A 423 33.33 43.00 -23.75
C ILE A 423 33.78 44.39 -23.36
N GLY A 424 33.49 44.81 -22.10
CA GLY A 424 33.94 46.09 -21.55
C GLY A 424 35.46 46.20 -21.50
N LEU A 425 36.15 45.12 -21.07
CA LEU A 425 37.62 45.08 -21.05
C LEU A 425 38.21 45.10 -22.48
N LEU A 426 37.59 44.35 -23.42
CA LEU A 426 37.93 44.41 -24.82
C LEU A 426 37.67 45.80 -25.42
N GLY A 427 36.53 46.39 -25.09
CA GLY A 427 36.20 47.76 -25.48
C GLY A 427 37.19 48.78 -24.91
N ALA A 428 37.59 48.65 -23.63
CA ALA A 428 38.60 49.49 -22.99
C ALA A 428 39.97 49.28 -23.63
N PHE A 429 40.32 48.03 -23.98
CA PHE A 429 41.55 47.70 -24.73
C PHE A 429 41.53 48.33 -26.13
N PHE A 430 40.41 48.26 -26.83
CA PHE A 430 40.29 48.91 -28.15
C PHE A 430 40.21 50.44 -28.04
N MET A 431 39.61 50.99 -26.97
CA MET A 431 39.67 52.43 -26.66
C MET A 431 41.08 52.89 -26.36
N PHE A 432 41.82 52.13 -25.54
CA PHE A 432 43.24 52.43 -25.26
C PHE A 432 44.08 52.39 -26.52
N ARG A 433 43.83 51.38 -27.36
CA ARG A 433 44.49 51.24 -28.68
C ARG A 433 44.01 52.35 -29.66
N SER A 434 42.74 52.74 -29.59
CA SER A 434 42.15 53.78 -30.42
C SER A 434 42.54 55.21 -29.96
N TYR A 435 42.80 55.36 -28.66
CA TYR A 435 43.39 56.63 -28.12
C TYR A 435 44.75 56.91 -28.79
N HIS A 436 45.46 55.87 -29.12
CA HIS A 436 46.68 55.96 -29.93
C HIS A 436 46.41 56.23 -31.42
N PHE A 437 45.18 56.01 -31.90
CA PHE A 437 44.90 56.08 -33.35
C PHE A 437 43.69 57.00 -33.70
N ASN A 438 43.30 57.90 -32.87
CA ASN A 438 42.37 59.01 -33.09
C ASN A 438 41.09 58.72 -33.93
N LEU A 439 40.62 57.43 -33.99
CA LEU A 439 39.59 57.11 -34.98
C LEU A 439 38.46 56.18 -34.52
N ARG A 440 37.98 56.09 -33.34
CA ARG A 440 36.83 55.16 -33.08
C ARG A 440 35.97 55.46 -31.86
N TYR A 441 35.82 56.67 -31.46
CA TYR A 441 34.89 57.02 -30.36
C TYR A 441 33.42 56.70 -30.67
N SER A 442 33.02 56.70 -31.92
CA SER A 442 31.65 56.36 -32.37
C SER A 442 31.32 54.86 -32.25
N LEU A 443 32.31 54.00 -32.52
CA LEU A 443 32.07 52.52 -32.50
C LEU A 443 31.98 51.96 -31.08
N ALA A 444 32.61 52.61 -30.10
CA ALA A 444 32.50 52.23 -28.69
C ALA A 444 31.13 52.55 -28.11
N ARG A 445 30.57 53.70 -28.53
CA ARG A 445 29.24 54.16 -28.09
C ARG A 445 28.09 53.33 -28.64
N GLU A 446 28.23 52.87 -29.89
CA GLU A 446 27.24 51.97 -30.53
C GLU A 446 27.17 50.58 -29.88
N LYS A 447 28.32 50.06 -29.44
CA LYS A 447 28.38 48.79 -28.73
C LYS A 447 27.83 48.87 -27.31
N GLN A 448 27.94 50.01 -26.64
CA GLN A 448 27.35 50.22 -25.33
C GLN A 448 25.81 50.22 -25.38
N LEU A 449 25.25 50.89 -26.39
CA LEU A 449 23.80 50.91 -26.62
C LEU A 449 23.21 49.55 -26.99
N ALA A 450 23.97 48.73 -27.74
CA ALA A 450 23.53 47.36 -28.08
C ALA A 450 23.51 46.43 -26.86
N ALA A 451 24.43 46.62 -25.91
CA ALA A 451 24.46 45.83 -24.66
C ALA A 451 23.29 46.17 -23.74
N GLU A 452 22.94 47.47 -23.60
CA GLU A 452 21.82 47.94 -22.80
C GLU A 452 20.45 47.48 -23.34
N ASN A 453 20.32 47.43 -24.67
CA ASN A 453 19.13 46.89 -25.34
C ASN A 453 18.97 45.38 -25.18
N ASN A 454 20.06 44.64 -25.11
CA ASN A 454 20.02 43.20 -24.84
C ASN A 454 19.66 42.88 -23.37
N GLU A 455 20.11 43.70 -22.42
CA GLU A 455 19.79 43.53 -21.00
C GLU A 455 18.30 43.78 -20.72
N THR A 456 17.72 44.79 -21.36
CA THR A 456 16.27 45.07 -21.28
C THR A 456 15.44 44.00 -21.94
N ALA A 457 15.87 43.42 -23.05
CA ALA A 457 15.19 42.31 -23.70
C ALA A 457 15.19 41.01 -22.85
N LEU A 458 16.27 40.80 -22.08
CA LEU A 458 16.38 39.64 -21.18
C LEU A 458 15.47 39.79 -19.95
N GLN A 459 15.38 40.98 -19.34
CA GLN A 459 14.50 41.24 -18.21
C GLN A 459 13.01 40.99 -18.57
N VAL A 460 12.57 41.45 -19.73
CA VAL A 460 11.20 41.21 -20.22
C VAL A 460 10.91 39.71 -20.41
N LYS A 461 11.91 38.92 -20.79
CA LYS A 461 11.75 37.47 -20.94
C LYS A 461 11.57 36.77 -19.59
N TYR A 462 12.30 37.21 -18.57
CA TYR A 462 12.18 36.67 -17.20
C TYR A 462 10.83 36.93 -16.56
N GLU A 463 10.32 38.18 -16.67
CA GLU A 463 8.99 38.50 -16.13
C GLU A 463 7.87 37.67 -16.76
N LYS A 464 8.04 37.34 -18.03
CA LYS A 464 7.05 36.51 -18.75
C LYS A 464 7.07 35.05 -18.31
N GLU A 465 8.25 34.51 -18.04
CA GLU A 465 8.40 33.10 -17.54
C GLU A 465 7.90 32.98 -16.09
N GLU A 466 8.18 33.95 -15.23
CA GLU A 466 7.72 33.97 -13.84
C GLU A 466 6.18 34.02 -13.74
N LYS A 467 5.56 34.85 -14.59
CA LYS A 467 4.10 34.93 -14.66
C LYS A 467 3.42 33.66 -15.16
N GLY A 468 4.09 32.92 -16.08
CA GLY A 468 3.63 31.62 -16.56
C GLY A 468 3.67 30.55 -15.47
N ARG A 469 4.70 30.57 -14.62
CA ARG A 469 4.87 29.61 -13.51
C ARG A 469 3.85 29.81 -12.41
N LEU A 470 3.61 31.05 -11.98
CA LEU A 470 2.58 31.37 -10.98
C LEU A 470 1.18 30.88 -11.38
N LYS A 471 0.87 30.96 -12.68
CA LYS A 471 -0.43 30.47 -13.19
C LYS A 471 -0.54 28.95 -13.14
N ALA A 472 0.53 28.22 -13.49
CA ALA A 472 0.57 26.77 -13.42
C ALA A 472 0.49 26.24 -11.96
N GLU A 473 1.06 27.00 -10.99
CA GLU A 473 0.99 26.68 -9.57
C GLU A 473 -0.44 26.80 -9.02
N GLN A 474 -1.18 27.84 -9.44
CA GLN A 474 -2.59 28.01 -9.08
C GLN A 474 -3.50 26.90 -9.63
N GLU A 475 -3.30 26.50 -10.88
CA GLU A 475 -4.07 25.41 -11.51
C GLU A 475 -3.84 24.06 -10.79
N LEU A 476 -2.61 23.83 -10.34
CA LEU A 476 -2.25 22.64 -9.61
C LEU A 476 -2.90 22.55 -8.21
N LEU A 477 -2.93 23.68 -7.48
CA LEU A 477 -3.58 23.79 -6.17
C LEU A 477 -5.07 23.47 -6.26
N ALA A 478 -5.75 23.94 -7.32
CA ALA A 478 -7.16 23.68 -7.55
C ALA A 478 -7.44 22.18 -7.78
N LEU A 479 -6.58 21.49 -8.55
CA LEU A 479 -6.71 20.06 -8.81
C LEU A 479 -6.54 19.20 -7.54
N GLN A 480 -5.66 19.62 -6.65
CA GLN A 480 -5.43 18.94 -5.36
C GLN A 480 -6.63 19.07 -4.41
N GLN A 481 -7.24 20.26 -4.36
CA GLN A 481 -8.45 20.48 -3.56
C GLN A 481 -9.61 19.62 -4.05
N GLN A 482 -9.76 19.46 -5.35
CA GLN A 482 -10.81 18.62 -5.93
C GLN A 482 -10.63 17.14 -5.56
N LYS A 483 -9.39 16.62 -5.62
CA LYS A 483 -9.09 15.24 -5.24
C LYS A 483 -9.41 14.95 -3.77
N LEU A 484 -9.14 15.91 -2.88
CA LEU A 484 -9.43 15.79 -1.45
C LEU A 484 -10.95 15.71 -1.18
N GLN A 485 -11.74 16.50 -1.91
CA GLN A 485 -13.20 16.48 -1.79
C GLN A 485 -13.79 15.14 -2.21
N ASP A 486 -13.30 14.55 -3.31
CA ASP A 486 -13.76 13.26 -3.81
C ASP A 486 -13.51 12.11 -2.81
N GLU A 487 -12.35 12.11 -2.13
CA GLU A 487 -12.02 11.09 -1.12
C GLU A 487 -12.85 11.22 0.17
N ILE A 488 -13.09 12.44 0.64
CA ILE A 488 -13.95 12.71 1.81
C ILE A 488 -15.37 12.23 1.51
N MET A 489 -15.89 12.50 0.32
CA MET A 489 -17.23 12.08 -0.09
C MET A 489 -17.39 10.56 -0.12
N ALA A 490 -16.40 9.86 -0.70
CA ALA A 490 -16.40 8.39 -0.76
C ALA A 490 -16.39 7.76 0.65
N SER A 491 -15.63 8.34 1.57
CA SER A 491 -15.52 7.88 2.96
C SER A 491 -16.83 8.13 3.76
N GLN A 492 -17.47 9.28 3.56
CA GLN A 492 -18.75 9.61 4.18
C GLN A 492 -19.89 8.67 3.74
N LEU A 493 -19.92 8.32 2.44
CA LEU A 493 -20.92 7.39 1.90
C LEU A 493 -20.82 5.99 2.50
N GLN A 494 -19.59 5.50 2.72
CA GLN A 494 -19.36 4.20 3.34
C GLN A 494 -19.87 4.15 4.79
N LEU A 495 -19.68 5.23 5.55
CA LEU A 495 -20.17 5.33 6.91
C LEU A 495 -21.70 5.41 6.99
N GLN A 496 -22.30 6.26 6.14
CA GLN A 496 -23.74 6.46 6.10
C GLN A 496 -24.48 5.16 5.77
N HIS A 497 -23.94 4.36 4.84
CA HIS A 497 -24.51 3.05 4.52
C HIS A 497 -24.50 2.10 5.72
N LYS A 498 -23.38 1.99 6.45
CA LYS A 498 -23.28 1.17 7.67
C LYS A 498 -24.28 1.63 8.76
N SER A 499 -24.41 2.93 8.94
CA SER A 499 -25.35 3.51 9.94
C SER A 499 -26.82 3.23 9.60
N ASN A 500 -27.19 3.33 8.32
CA ASN A 500 -28.58 3.10 7.87
C ASN A 500 -29.01 1.63 8.07
N VAL A 501 -28.12 0.67 7.78
CA VAL A 501 -28.38 -0.75 8.01
C VAL A 501 -28.63 -1.04 9.50
N LEU A 502 -27.84 -0.43 10.37
CA LEU A 502 -27.99 -0.56 11.83
C LEU A 502 -29.29 0.04 12.35
N HIS A 503 -29.69 1.20 11.81
CA HIS A 503 -30.93 1.86 12.21
C HIS A 503 -32.16 1.03 11.83
N GLN A 504 -32.18 0.48 10.63
CA GLN A 504 -33.28 -0.36 10.16
C GLN A 504 -33.37 -1.69 10.92
N LEU A 505 -32.22 -2.30 11.27
CA LEU A 505 -32.20 -3.47 12.14
C LEU A 505 -32.76 -3.15 13.53
N LYS A 506 -32.38 -2.00 14.11
CA LYS A 506 -32.87 -1.54 15.41
C LYS A 506 -34.37 -1.27 15.41
N GLU A 507 -34.91 -0.62 14.37
CA GLU A 507 -36.36 -0.34 14.28
C GLU A 507 -37.20 -1.63 14.13
N LYS A 508 -36.71 -2.62 13.41
CA LYS A 508 -37.38 -3.92 13.23
C LYS A 508 -37.36 -4.80 14.49
N PHE A 509 -36.31 -4.66 15.33
CA PHE A 509 -36.23 -5.33 16.63
C PHE A 509 -37.13 -4.71 17.70
N ILE A 510 -37.47 -3.41 17.59
CA ILE A 510 -38.35 -2.70 18.56
C ILE A 510 -39.84 -2.95 18.27
N LYS A 511 -40.17 -3.30 17.02
CA LYS A 511 -41.54 -3.67 16.65
C LYS A 511 -41.66 -5.19 16.70
N GLU A 512 -42.26 -5.69 17.77
CA GLU A 512 -42.58 -7.09 18.03
C GLU A 512 -43.35 -7.74 16.85
N GLU A 513 -42.63 -8.24 15.86
CA GLU A 513 -43.17 -9.24 14.95
C GLU A 513 -42.06 -10.25 14.62
N PRO A 514 -42.34 -11.57 14.77
CA PRO A 514 -41.38 -12.62 14.44
C PRO A 514 -41.34 -12.82 12.94
N ALA A 515 -40.83 -11.82 12.22
CA ALA A 515 -40.63 -11.93 10.79
C ALA A 515 -39.27 -12.58 10.54
N ASN A 516 -39.33 -13.58 9.71
CA ASN A 516 -38.26 -14.45 9.20
C ASN A 516 -36.95 -13.68 8.98
N ILE A 517 -36.04 -13.76 9.93
CA ILE A 517 -34.75 -13.04 9.94
C ILE A 517 -33.89 -13.39 8.71
N ARG A 518 -34.09 -14.56 8.11
CA ARG A 518 -33.50 -14.92 6.81
C ARG A 518 -33.95 -14.01 5.65
N GLN A 519 -35.15 -13.42 5.74
CA GLN A 519 -35.68 -12.51 4.72
C GLN A 519 -35.11 -11.09 4.86
N LEU A 520 -34.79 -10.68 6.10
CA LEU A 520 -34.19 -9.38 6.39
C LEU A 520 -32.78 -9.20 5.80
N PHE A 521 -32.02 -10.28 5.70
CA PHE A 521 -30.71 -10.25 5.04
C PHE A 521 -30.78 -10.47 3.52
N ARG A 522 -31.97 -10.74 2.98
CA ARG A 522 -32.21 -10.94 1.54
C ARG A 522 -32.87 -9.77 0.83
N GLU A 523 -33.42 -8.81 1.57
CA GLU A 523 -34.10 -7.67 0.96
C GLU A 523 -33.09 -6.64 0.46
N GLU A 524 -32.79 -6.70 -0.81
CA GLU A 524 -32.09 -5.74 -1.66
C GLU A 524 -32.64 -4.30 -1.56
N SER A 525 -33.84 -4.11 -0.99
CA SER A 525 -34.54 -2.83 -0.95
C SER A 525 -33.87 -1.75 -0.07
N VAL A 526 -33.00 -2.15 0.86
CA VAL A 526 -32.21 -1.22 1.69
C VAL A 526 -31.08 -0.55 0.88
N MET A 527 -30.60 -1.22 -0.16
CA MET A 527 -29.52 -0.71 -1.00
C MET A 527 -29.95 0.42 -1.96
N ASP A 528 -31.20 0.44 -2.38
CA ASP A 528 -31.64 1.41 -3.41
C ASP A 528 -31.79 2.83 -2.86
N ASN A 529 -32.20 2.99 -1.62
CA ASN A 529 -32.41 4.31 -1.04
C ASN A 529 -31.09 5.09 -0.78
N ASP A 530 -30.02 4.40 -0.47
CA ASP A 530 -28.72 5.03 -0.26
C ASP A 530 -28.02 5.34 -1.59
N PHE A 531 -28.24 4.53 -2.62
CA PHE A 531 -27.69 4.80 -3.94
C PHE A 531 -28.37 5.98 -4.63
N GLU A 532 -29.69 6.19 -4.47
CA GLU A 532 -30.37 7.36 -5.04
C GLU A 532 -29.82 8.69 -4.50
N LYS A 533 -29.39 8.73 -3.27
CA LYS A 533 -28.67 9.91 -2.71
C LYS A 533 -27.31 10.11 -3.38
N VAL A 534 -26.54 9.05 -3.54
CA VAL A 534 -25.25 9.11 -4.25
C VAL A 534 -25.43 9.56 -5.69
N LYS A 535 -26.44 9.03 -6.35
CA LYS A 535 -26.78 9.37 -7.71
C LYS A 535 -27.19 10.85 -7.82
N PHE A 536 -28.00 11.33 -6.87
CA PHE A 536 -28.39 12.74 -6.78
C PHE A 536 -27.16 13.65 -6.64
N HIS A 537 -26.26 13.37 -5.71
CA HIS A 537 -25.05 14.18 -5.51
C HIS A 537 -24.09 14.16 -6.72
N ILE A 538 -23.96 13.02 -7.38
CA ILE A 538 -23.16 12.97 -8.62
C ILE A 538 -23.82 13.78 -9.73
N GLN A 539 -25.16 13.75 -9.83
CA GLN A 539 -25.90 14.54 -10.83
C GLN A 539 -25.89 16.05 -10.52
N GLU A 540 -25.79 16.43 -9.26
CA GLU A 540 -25.63 17.83 -8.86
C GLU A 540 -24.28 18.41 -9.29
N LEU A 541 -23.23 17.64 -9.15
CA LEU A 541 -21.88 18.02 -9.54
C LEU A 541 -21.63 17.83 -11.06
N HIS A 542 -22.22 16.79 -11.64
CA HIS A 542 -22.03 16.38 -13.01
C HIS A 542 -23.35 15.91 -13.63
N PRO A 543 -24.20 16.84 -14.09
CA PRO A 543 -25.59 16.55 -14.51
C PRO A 543 -25.72 15.48 -15.60
N ASN A 544 -24.73 15.36 -16.45
CA ASN A 544 -24.76 14.44 -17.60
C ASN A 544 -24.06 13.09 -17.34
N PHE A 545 -23.48 12.86 -16.17
CA PHE A 545 -22.66 11.67 -15.90
C PHE A 545 -23.38 10.37 -16.25
N PHE A 546 -24.59 10.14 -15.70
CA PHE A 546 -25.33 8.88 -15.93
C PHE A 546 -25.85 8.74 -17.36
N LYS A 547 -26.09 9.85 -18.03
CA LYS A 547 -26.45 9.87 -19.46
C LYS A 547 -25.24 9.47 -20.30
N ASN A 548 -24.10 10.08 -20.05
CA ASN A 548 -22.87 9.85 -20.80
C ASN A 548 -22.39 8.39 -20.67
N ILE A 549 -22.38 7.81 -19.45
CA ILE A 549 -22.00 6.40 -19.30
C ILE A 549 -22.97 5.44 -20.01
N GLY A 550 -24.26 5.81 -20.10
CA GLY A 550 -25.25 5.01 -20.85
C GLY A 550 -25.05 5.08 -22.35
N GLU A 551 -24.69 6.23 -22.89
CA GLU A 551 -24.48 6.45 -24.33
C GLU A 551 -23.15 5.86 -24.84
N HIS A 552 -22.10 5.85 -23.99
CA HIS A 552 -20.80 5.31 -24.38
C HIS A 552 -20.66 3.79 -24.15
N ALA A 553 -21.60 3.18 -23.44
CA ALA A 553 -21.58 1.74 -23.24
C ALA A 553 -22.12 1.01 -24.51
N LYS A 554 -21.33 0.08 -25.05
CA LYS A 554 -21.71 -0.78 -26.18
C LYS A 554 -22.81 -1.80 -25.85
N GLN A 555 -23.00 -2.07 -24.56
CA GLN A 555 -24.01 -2.97 -24.02
C GLN A 555 -24.79 -2.29 -22.90
N LYS A 556 -26.08 -2.59 -22.77
CA LYS A 556 -26.94 -1.99 -21.76
C LYS A 556 -26.39 -2.18 -20.35
N LEU A 557 -26.19 -1.08 -19.65
CA LEU A 557 -25.76 -1.11 -18.24
C LEU A 557 -26.95 -1.46 -17.35
N THR A 558 -26.75 -2.40 -16.43
CA THR A 558 -27.72 -2.71 -15.37
C THR A 558 -27.69 -1.64 -14.28
N ALA A 559 -28.71 -1.60 -13.42
CA ALA A 559 -28.71 -0.72 -12.23
C ALA A 559 -27.48 -0.94 -11.35
N MET A 560 -27.03 -2.19 -11.22
CA MET A 560 -25.84 -2.53 -10.47
C MET A 560 -24.55 -2.05 -11.16
N ASP A 561 -24.49 -2.10 -12.48
CA ASP A 561 -23.35 -1.55 -13.24
C ASP A 561 -23.24 -0.04 -13.06
N GLN A 562 -24.38 0.68 -13.04
CA GLN A 562 -24.42 2.12 -12.78
C GLN A 562 -23.94 2.45 -11.35
N LYS A 563 -24.30 1.63 -10.35
CA LYS A 563 -23.79 1.74 -8.98
C LYS A 563 -22.25 1.59 -8.95
N TYR A 564 -21.73 0.58 -9.60
CA TYR A 564 -20.27 0.39 -9.70
C TYR A 564 -19.59 1.55 -10.41
N CYS A 565 -20.15 2.05 -11.52
CA CYS A 565 -19.60 3.22 -12.21
C CYS A 565 -19.58 4.46 -11.31
N ALA A 566 -20.64 4.71 -10.56
CA ALA A 566 -20.76 5.83 -9.65
C ALA A 566 -19.70 5.79 -8.54
N TYR A 567 -19.56 4.65 -7.87
CA TYR A 567 -18.57 4.50 -6.79
C TYR A 567 -17.13 4.52 -7.29
N LEU A 568 -16.88 3.96 -8.46
CA LEU A 568 -15.57 4.05 -9.11
C LEU A 568 -15.26 5.49 -9.51
N TYR A 569 -16.22 6.22 -10.04
CA TYR A 569 -16.08 7.63 -10.42
C TYR A 569 -15.68 8.49 -9.21
N LEU A 570 -16.27 8.22 -8.02
CA LEU A 570 -15.91 8.86 -6.76
C LEU A 570 -14.52 8.45 -6.24
N GLY A 571 -13.77 7.62 -6.96
CA GLY A 571 -12.43 7.21 -6.58
C GLY A 571 -12.38 6.16 -5.46
N MET A 572 -13.51 5.50 -5.15
CA MET A 572 -13.55 4.51 -4.09
C MET A 572 -12.74 3.26 -4.44
N GLU A 573 -11.96 2.79 -3.48
CA GLU A 573 -11.19 1.56 -3.63
C GLU A 573 -12.08 0.32 -3.69
N THR A 574 -11.57 -0.74 -4.31
CA THR A 574 -12.26 -2.04 -4.42
C THR A 574 -12.80 -2.56 -3.07
N LYS A 575 -12.04 -2.37 -1.98
CA LYS A 575 -12.45 -2.79 -0.63
C LYS A 575 -13.60 -1.95 -0.10
N GLN A 576 -13.58 -0.65 -0.32
CA GLN A 576 -14.63 0.28 0.10
C GLN A 576 -15.95 0.01 -0.62
N ILE A 577 -15.89 -0.20 -1.95
CA ILE A 577 -17.06 -0.56 -2.74
C ILE A 577 -17.64 -1.91 -2.31
N ALA A 578 -16.78 -2.88 -2.03
CA ALA A 578 -17.19 -4.20 -1.56
C ALA A 578 -17.94 -4.13 -0.22
N GLN A 579 -17.46 -3.30 0.69
CA GLN A 579 -18.11 -3.05 1.98
C GLN A 579 -19.46 -2.36 1.83
N LEU A 580 -19.51 -1.32 0.99
CA LEU A 580 -20.70 -0.53 0.78
C LEU A 580 -21.84 -1.35 0.13
N LEU A 581 -21.47 -2.24 -0.79
CA LEU A 581 -22.42 -3.09 -1.51
C LEU A 581 -22.64 -4.46 -0.86
N HIS A 582 -22.02 -4.73 0.31
CA HIS A 582 -22.04 -6.02 1.01
C HIS A 582 -21.68 -7.22 0.11
N VAL A 583 -20.67 -7.03 -0.73
CA VAL A 583 -20.14 -8.06 -1.60
C VAL A 583 -18.66 -8.32 -1.30
N GLU A 584 -18.14 -9.44 -1.72
CA GLU A 584 -16.70 -9.68 -1.62
C GLU A 584 -15.89 -8.74 -2.55
N PRO A 585 -14.71 -8.29 -2.14
CA PRO A 585 -13.82 -7.48 -2.98
C PRO A 585 -13.55 -8.08 -4.36
N LYS A 586 -13.61 -9.40 -4.46
CA LYS A 586 -13.49 -10.14 -5.70
C LYS A 586 -14.66 -9.90 -6.65
N SER A 587 -15.87 -9.82 -6.14
CA SER A 587 -17.06 -9.49 -6.92
C SER A 587 -16.96 -8.11 -7.55
N VAL A 588 -16.38 -7.14 -6.82
CA VAL A 588 -16.13 -5.79 -7.33
C VAL A 588 -15.08 -5.81 -8.46
N ARG A 589 -14.02 -6.61 -8.33
CA ARG A 589 -13.01 -6.75 -9.40
C ARG A 589 -13.61 -7.37 -10.66
N MET A 590 -14.45 -8.39 -10.50
CA MET A 590 -15.18 -8.99 -11.62
C MET A 590 -16.17 -7.99 -12.26
N ALA A 591 -16.81 -7.15 -11.47
CA ALA A 591 -17.66 -6.09 -11.97
C ALA A 591 -16.86 -5.07 -12.80
N ARG A 592 -15.68 -4.63 -12.33
CA ARG A 592 -14.76 -3.75 -13.09
C ARG A 592 -14.36 -4.36 -14.43
N TYR A 593 -14.03 -5.65 -14.43
CA TYR A 593 -13.70 -6.36 -15.68
C TYR A 593 -14.88 -6.36 -16.67
N ARG A 594 -16.09 -6.71 -16.21
CA ARG A 594 -17.31 -6.67 -17.05
C ARG A 594 -17.63 -5.28 -17.55
N LEU A 595 -17.40 -4.25 -16.72
CA LEU A 595 -17.60 -2.86 -17.12
C LEU A 595 -16.64 -2.46 -18.24
N LYS A 596 -15.36 -2.83 -18.16
CA LYS A 596 -14.39 -2.62 -19.25
C LYS A 596 -14.90 -3.24 -20.56
N GLN A 597 -15.41 -4.47 -20.50
CA GLN A 597 -15.99 -5.12 -21.68
C GLN A 597 -17.23 -4.38 -22.21
N LYS A 598 -18.10 -3.89 -21.33
CA LYS A 598 -19.29 -3.15 -21.73
C LYS A 598 -18.98 -1.79 -22.37
N PHE A 599 -17.86 -1.19 -21.99
CA PHE A 599 -17.35 0.03 -22.60
C PHE A 599 -16.38 -0.23 -23.75
N ASP A 600 -16.14 -1.49 -24.12
CA ASP A 600 -15.20 -1.89 -25.17
C ASP A 600 -13.77 -1.36 -24.95
N LEU A 601 -13.32 -1.41 -23.70
CA LEU A 601 -11.99 -0.97 -23.29
C LEU A 601 -11.01 -2.15 -23.29
N ASP A 602 -9.79 -1.88 -23.72
CA ASP A 602 -8.69 -2.83 -23.64
C ASP A 602 -8.26 -3.10 -22.19
N ALA A 603 -7.40 -4.11 -22.00
CA ALA A 603 -6.95 -4.51 -20.66
C ALA A 603 -6.10 -3.41 -19.98
N GLU A 604 -5.42 -2.57 -20.75
CA GLU A 604 -4.50 -1.55 -20.26
C GLU A 604 -5.19 -0.24 -19.86
N THR A 605 -6.36 0.05 -20.43
CA THR A 605 -7.11 1.28 -20.16
C THR A 605 -7.60 1.32 -18.72
N ASP A 606 -7.25 2.34 -17.95
CA ASP A 606 -7.78 2.51 -16.60
C ASP A 606 -9.24 2.97 -16.61
N LEU A 607 -10.12 2.13 -16.05
CA LEU A 607 -11.57 2.39 -16.03
C LEU A 607 -11.94 3.67 -15.25
N LEU A 608 -11.21 4.01 -14.18
CA LEU A 608 -11.46 5.22 -13.42
C LEU A 608 -11.16 6.47 -14.24
N SER A 609 -10.00 6.49 -14.88
CA SER A 609 -9.59 7.59 -15.78
C SER A 609 -10.55 7.73 -16.95
N TYR A 610 -11.02 6.61 -17.50
CA TYR A 610 -12.02 6.62 -18.57
C TYR A 610 -13.34 7.24 -18.13
N LEU A 611 -13.87 6.84 -16.95
CA LEU A 611 -15.11 7.41 -16.41
C LEU A 611 -14.98 8.90 -16.06
N LYS A 612 -13.82 9.34 -15.59
CA LYS A 612 -13.55 10.76 -15.30
C LYS A 612 -13.47 11.63 -16.56
N ASN A 613 -13.01 11.07 -17.67
CA ASN A 613 -12.92 11.79 -18.94
C ASN A 613 -14.27 11.90 -19.70
N MET A 614 -15.33 11.25 -19.21
CA MET A 614 -16.68 11.33 -19.79
C MET A 614 -17.53 12.48 -19.23
N VAL A 615 -17.04 13.15 -18.23
CA VAL A 615 -17.79 14.19 -17.48
C VAL A 615 -17.47 15.59 -17.99
#